data_aa2f3c3ba1bfd3a54701a2d7c198261e
#
_entry.id   aa2f3c3ba1bfd3a54701a2d7c198261e
#
_cell.length_a   1.000
_cell.length_b   1.000
_cell.length_c   1.000
_cell.angle_alpha   90.00
_cell.angle_beta   90.00
_cell.angle_gamma   90.00
#
_symmetry.space_group_name_H-M   'P 1'
#
loop_
_entity.id
_entity.type
_entity.pdbx_description
1 polymer ?
#
loop_
_entity_poly.entity_id
_entity_poly.type
_entity_poly.pdbx_seq_one_letter_code
_entity_poly.pdbx_strand_id
1 'polypeptide(L)'
;MIETILEEIRVLNLPLFWLTETEHGKRTTWSFVPDNPCNDIYSVTKVFTVTALGFLYDQGLWKPDDKICDLFRKKLPERYDPQWEEVTLDHVIRHRIGVTEDFLDIDNYDMTQFGSEDFLKLAFERPVPARPGVDYQYSDGAYYLLSRVVTELSGEKLDDFLRPRLLMPLHVREAA
;
A
#
# COMPACT_ATOMS: atom_id res chain seq x y z
N MET A 1 -9.41 21.93 -23.95
CA MET A 1 -8.36 21.41 -23.03
C MET A 1 -8.08 19.92 -23.29
N ILE A 2 -9.09 19.05 -23.25
CA ILE A 2 -8.89 17.60 -23.47
C ILE A 2 -8.34 17.27 -24.86
N GLU A 3 -8.81 17.94 -25.90
CA GLU A 3 -8.34 17.72 -27.27
C GLU A 3 -6.84 17.98 -27.45
N THR A 4 -6.32 19.01 -26.77
CA THR A 4 -4.89 19.32 -26.76
C THR A 4 -4.07 18.20 -26.09
N ILE A 5 -4.57 17.66 -24.98
CA ILE A 5 -3.94 16.54 -24.26
C ILE A 5 -3.94 15.29 -25.14
N LEU A 6 -5.05 14.97 -25.79
CA LEU A 6 -5.17 13.84 -26.71
C LEU A 6 -4.21 13.94 -27.90
N GLU A 7 -4.05 15.14 -28.44
CA GLU A 7 -3.09 15.39 -29.52
C GLU A 7 -1.65 15.22 -29.05
N GLU A 8 -1.28 15.77 -27.90
CA GLU A 8 0.04 15.59 -27.33
C GLU A 8 0.38 14.13 -27.03
N ILE A 9 -0.59 13.36 -26.49
CA ILE A 9 -0.42 11.92 -26.25
C ILE A 9 -0.04 11.20 -27.55
N ARG A 10 -0.71 11.53 -28.67
CA ARG A 10 -0.43 10.93 -29.97
C ARG A 10 0.93 11.38 -30.53
N VAL A 11 1.19 12.69 -30.52
CA VAL A 11 2.42 13.28 -31.06
C VAL A 11 3.66 12.79 -30.33
N LEU A 12 3.59 12.69 -28.99
CA LEU A 12 4.69 12.23 -28.15
C LEU A 12 4.75 10.69 -28.00
N ASN A 13 3.78 9.98 -28.59
CA ASN A 13 3.65 8.53 -28.48
C ASN A 13 3.77 8.04 -27.03
N LEU A 14 3.02 8.69 -26.11
CA LEU A 14 3.06 8.34 -24.71
C LEU A 14 2.50 6.94 -24.45
N PRO A 15 3.14 6.14 -23.62
CA PRO A 15 2.71 4.78 -23.31
C PRO A 15 1.53 4.77 -22.32
N LEU A 16 0.36 5.21 -22.80
CA LEU A 16 -0.87 5.25 -22.01
C LEU A 16 -1.83 4.15 -22.48
N PHE A 17 -2.49 3.51 -21.52
CA PHE A 17 -3.55 2.54 -21.79
C PHE A 17 -4.89 3.25 -21.95
N TRP A 18 -5.25 4.09 -21.00
CA TRP A 18 -6.51 4.85 -20.99
C TRP A 18 -6.30 6.26 -20.46
N LEU A 19 -7.15 7.16 -20.91
CA LEU A 19 -7.35 8.47 -20.30
C LEU A 19 -8.84 8.61 -19.97
N THR A 20 -9.15 9.02 -18.76
CA THR A 20 -10.54 9.27 -18.34
C THR A 20 -10.69 10.71 -17.88
N GLU A 21 -11.62 11.42 -18.48
CA GLU A 21 -12.08 12.75 -18.06
C GLU A 21 -13.40 12.61 -17.29
N THR A 22 -13.52 13.32 -16.21
CA THR A 22 -14.81 13.43 -15.50
C THR A 22 -15.16 14.91 -15.36
N GLU A 23 -16.21 15.33 -16.05
CA GLU A 23 -16.71 16.70 -16.03
C GLU A 23 -18.20 16.71 -15.67
N HIS A 24 -18.59 17.48 -14.65
CA HIS A 24 -19.99 17.59 -14.18
C HIS A 24 -20.68 16.22 -13.95
N GLY A 25 -19.92 15.24 -13.45
CA GLY A 25 -20.43 13.89 -13.21
C GLY A 25 -20.52 12.99 -14.46
N LYS A 26 -20.25 13.52 -15.63
CA LYS A 26 -20.14 12.74 -16.86
C LYS A 26 -18.71 12.24 -17.05
N ARG A 27 -18.58 10.95 -17.33
CA ARG A 27 -17.28 10.30 -17.58
C ARG A 27 -17.13 9.97 -19.05
N THR A 28 -15.96 10.32 -19.61
CA THR A 28 -15.56 9.94 -20.96
C THR A 28 -14.19 9.28 -20.89
N THR A 29 -14.04 8.12 -21.52
CA THR A 29 -12.78 7.36 -21.52
C THR A 29 -12.29 7.14 -22.94
N TRP A 30 -11.01 7.41 -23.19
CA TRP A 30 -10.28 7.10 -24.42
C TRP A 30 -9.34 5.94 -24.17
N SER A 31 -9.40 4.93 -25.06
CA SER A 31 -8.47 3.79 -25.05
C SER A 31 -7.43 3.97 -26.14
N PHE A 32 -6.15 3.75 -25.82
CA PHE A 32 -5.01 3.86 -26.74
C PHE A 32 -4.43 2.50 -27.13
N VAL A 33 -4.83 1.45 -26.42
CA VAL A 33 -4.37 0.07 -26.64
C VAL A 33 -5.58 -0.87 -26.68
N PRO A 34 -5.45 -2.05 -27.30
CA PRO A 34 -6.44 -3.13 -27.18
C PRO A 34 -6.66 -3.45 -25.70
N ASP A 35 -7.82 -4.03 -25.38
CA ASP A 35 -8.16 -4.41 -24.02
C ASP A 35 -7.02 -5.20 -23.37
N ASN A 36 -6.52 -4.64 -22.27
CA ASN A 36 -5.60 -5.33 -21.39
C ASN A 36 -6.30 -5.48 -20.03
N PRO A 37 -6.73 -6.68 -19.67
CA PRO A 37 -7.50 -6.91 -18.47
C PRO A 37 -6.68 -6.66 -17.19
N CYS A 38 -5.36 -6.86 -17.23
CA CYS A 38 -4.48 -6.73 -16.08
C CYS A 38 -3.26 -5.88 -16.40
N ASN A 39 -3.05 -4.83 -15.60
CA ASN A 39 -1.84 -4.01 -15.62
C ASN A 39 -1.32 -3.87 -14.19
N ASP A 40 0.00 -3.84 -14.07
CA ASP A 40 0.62 -3.45 -12.81
C ASP A 40 0.24 -2.01 -12.47
N ILE A 41 -0.31 -1.83 -11.28
CA ILE A 41 -0.73 -0.51 -10.79
C ILE A 41 0.26 0.06 -9.78
N TYR A 42 1.34 -0.67 -9.49
CA TYR A 42 2.42 -0.25 -8.60
C TYR A 42 1.89 0.34 -7.29
N SER A 43 2.36 1.51 -6.91
CA SER A 43 1.99 2.17 -5.66
C SER A 43 0.52 2.60 -5.55
N VAL A 44 -0.26 2.55 -6.63
CA VAL A 44 -1.72 2.69 -6.54
C VAL A 44 -2.32 1.58 -5.68
N THR A 45 -1.67 0.42 -5.58
CA THR A 45 -2.04 -0.67 -4.67
C THR A 45 -2.18 -0.21 -3.22
N LYS A 46 -1.43 0.80 -2.79
CA LYS A 46 -1.51 1.38 -1.44
C LYS A 46 -2.91 1.90 -1.09
N VAL A 47 -3.65 2.41 -2.08
CA VAL A 47 -5.04 2.86 -1.90
C VAL A 47 -5.93 1.69 -1.47
N PHE A 48 -5.73 0.51 -2.04
CA PHE A 48 -6.50 -0.69 -1.69
C PHE A 48 -6.20 -1.14 -0.25
N THR A 49 -4.94 -1.09 0.16
CA THR A 49 -4.54 -1.42 1.55
C THR A 49 -5.20 -0.47 2.55
N VAL A 50 -5.18 0.85 2.28
CA VAL A 50 -5.84 1.84 3.15
C VAL A 50 -7.36 1.64 3.16
N THR A 51 -7.95 1.29 2.02
CA THR A 51 -9.39 1.00 1.96
C THR A 51 -9.74 -0.23 2.81
N ALA A 52 -8.93 -1.29 2.80
CA ALA A 52 -9.11 -2.44 3.66
C ALA A 52 -9.07 -2.06 5.15
N LEU A 53 -8.08 -1.23 5.53
CA LEU A 53 -8.01 -0.68 6.89
C LEU A 53 -9.24 0.18 7.22
N GLY A 54 -9.78 0.93 6.27
CA GLY A 54 -11.02 1.68 6.43
C GLY A 54 -12.20 0.79 6.80
N PHE A 55 -12.39 -0.33 6.11
CA PHE A 55 -13.42 -1.32 6.47
C PHE A 55 -13.26 -1.87 7.89
N LEU A 56 -12.02 -2.12 8.33
CA LEU A 56 -11.73 -2.61 9.67
C LEU A 56 -11.91 -1.51 10.74
N TYR A 57 -11.60 -0.26 10.38
CA TYR A 57 -11.85 0.90 11.23
C TYR A 57 -13.34 1.10 11.50
N ASP A 58 -14.17 1.02 10.47
CA ASP A 58 -15.64 1.12 10.60
C ASP A 58 -16.23 0.02 11.48
N GLN A 59 -15.55 -1.13 11.59
CA GLN A 59 -15.89 -2.22 12.50
C GLN A 59 -15.36 -2.01 13.93
N GLY A 60 -14.59 -0.94 14.17
CA GLY A 60 -13.98 -0.63 15.47
C GLY A 60 -12.82 -1.55 15.86
N LEU A 61 -12.19 -2.24 14.88
CA LEU A 61 -11.14 -3.23 15.13
C LEU A 61 -9.76 -2.60 15.36
N TRP A 62 -9.59 -1.31 15.04
CA TRP A 62 -8.36 -0.58 15.29
C TRP A 62 -8.61 0.93 15.40
N LYS A 63 -7.62 1.66 15.91
CA LYS A 63 -7.61 3.12 16.02
C LYS A 63 -6.27 3.68 15.53
N PRO A 64 -6.22 4.94 15.07
CA PRO A 64 -4.98 5.58 14.61
C PRO A 64 -3.82 5.51 15.60
N ASP A 65 -4.11 5.62 16.90
CA ASP A 65 -3.10 5.61 17.98
C ASP A 65 -2.68 4.21 18.42
N ASP A 66 -3.28 3.14 17.89
CA ASP A 66 -2.88 1.78 18.23
C ASP A 66 -1.43 1.54 17.81
N LYS A 67 -0.67 0.96 18.73
CA LYS A 67 0.75 0.66 18.52
C LYS A 67 0.91 -0.57 17.64
N ILE A 68 1.73 -0.45 16.60
CA ILE A 68 1.97 -1.57 15.68
C ILE A 68 2.60 -2.78 16.40
N CYS A 69 3.47 -2.53 17.38
CA CYS A 69 4.07 -3.60 18.18
C CYS A 69 3.05 -4.40 18.97
N ASP A 70 1.98 -3.78 19.45
CA ASP A 70 0.94 -4.49 20.21
C ASP A 70 0.20 -5.50 19.36
N LEU A 71 -0.08 -5.17 18.09
CA LEU A 71 -0.71 -6.07 17.14
C LEU A 71 0.17 -7.28 16.81
N PHE A 72 1.48 -7.06 16.75
CA PHE A 72 2.45 -8.11 16.39
C PHE A 72 3.26 -8.64 17.56
N ARG A 73 2.86 -8.41 18.82
CA ARG A 73 3.63 -8.73 20.02
C ARG A 73 4.21 -10.15 20.04
N LYS A 74 3.47 -11.13 19.58
CA LYS A 74 3.89 -12.54 19.52
C LYS A 74 4.78 -12.89 18.32
N LYS A 75 4.92 -11.97 17.38
CA LYS A 75 5.65 -12.15 16.11
C LYS A 75 6.87 -11.23 16.01
N LEU A 76 7.09 -10.39 17.00
CA LEU A 76 8.27 -9.52 17.04
C LEU A 76 9.55 -10.37 17.13
N PRO A 77 10.66 -9.95 16.48
CA PRO A 77 11.95 -10.58 16.69
C PRO A 77 12.44 -10.41 18.13
N GLU A 78 13.37 -11.25 18.56
CA GLU A 78 13.97 -11.15 19.90
C GLU A 78 14.65 -9.80 20.14
N ARG A 79 15.15 -9.19 19.07
CA ARG A 79 15.84 -7.90 19.11
C ARG A 79 15.28 -7.00 18.02
N TYR A 80 14.84 -5.83 18.40
CA TYR A 80 14.39 -4.75 17.52
C TYR A 80 14.66 -3.41 18.17
N ASP A 81 14.62 -2.34 17.38
CA ASP A 81 14.82 -1.00 17.90
C ASP A 81 13.66 -0.62 18.85
N PRO A 82 13.93 -0.22 20.10
CA PRO A 82 12.90 0.16 21.06
C PRO A 82 11.95 1.27 20.56
N GLN A 83 12.37 2.09 19.61
CA GLN A 83 11.50 3.13 19.02
C GLN A 83 10.31 2.56 18.25
N TRP A 84 10.33 1.29 17.82
CA TRP A 84 9.14 0.64 17.26
C TRP A 84 7.95 0.62 18.23
N GLU A 85 8.19 0.63 19.55
CA GLU A 85 7.14 0.71 20.57
C GLU A 85 6.37 2.05 20.54
N GLU A 86 6.95 3.08 19.91
CA GLU A 86 6.31 4.38 19.76
C GLU A 86 5.56 4.52 18.41
N VAL A 87 5.74 3.58 17.48
CA VAL A 87 5.13 3.62 16.16
C VAL A 87 3.65 3.26 16.25
N THR A 88 2.78 4.17 15.82
CA THR A 88 1.33 3.95 15.70
C THR A 88 0.93 3.57 14.29
N LEU A 89 -0.29 3.07 14.09
CA LEU A 89 -0.83 2.80 12.75
C LEU A 89 -0.93 4.08 11.92
N ASP A 90 -1.26 5.23 12.52
CA ASP A 90 -1.26 6.52 11.82
C ASP A 90 0.15 6.87 11.29
N HIS A 91 1.20 6.62 12.07
CA HIS A 91 2.57 6.84 11.62
C HIS A 91 2.91 5.98 10.39
N VAL A 92 2.50 4.71 10.38
CA VAL A 92 2.74 3.79 9.27
C VAL A 92 1.98 4.23 8.01
N ILE A 93 0.69 4.52 8.14
CA ILE A 93 -0.17 4.99 7.02
C ILE A 93 0.40 6.26 6.38
N ARG A 94 0.95 7.17 7.18
CA ARG A 94 1.49 8.46 6.73
C ARG A 94 2.96 8.41 6.33
N HIS A 95 3.59 7.23 6.30
CA HIS A 95 5.02 7.11 6.03
C HIS A 95 5.89 7.92 7.02
N ARG A 96 5.54 7.88 8.32
CA ARG A 96 6.22 8.60 9.39
C ARG A 96 6.70 7.67 10.50
N ILE A 97 7.17 6.50 10.14
CA ILE A 97 7.68 5.48 11.07
C ILE A 97 8.91 6.01 11.84
N GLY A 98 9.75 6.81 11.17
CA GLY A 98 11.05 7.25 11.70
C GLY A 98 12.23 6.49 11.09
N VAL A 99 11.99 5.64 10.09
CA VAL A 99 13.06 5.05 9.26
C VAL A 99 13.64 6.11 8.32
N THR A 100 14.89 5.95 7.90
CA THR A 100 15.58 6.90 7.01
C THR A 100 15.66 6.44 5.56
N GLU A 101 15.31 5.19 5.31
CA GLU A 101 15.28 4.58 3.96
C GLU A 101 14.17 3.54 3.88
N ASP A 102 13.77 3.18 2.67
CA ASP A 102 12.85 2.07 2.47
C ASP A 102 13.52 0.74 2.82
N PHE A 103 12.74 -0.21 3.31
CA PHE A 103 13.26 -1.47 3.82
C PHE A 103 12.70 -2.73 3.14
N LEU A 104 11.79 -2.59 2.21
CA LEU A 104 11.28 -3.67 1.35
C LEU A 104 11.00 -3.11 -0.05
N ASP A 105 11.96 -2.37 -0.60
CA ASP A 105 11.88 -1.84 -1.95
C ASP A 105 12.09 -2.99 -2.96
N ILE A 106 10.99 -3.61 -3.35
CA ILE A 106 10.99 -4.75 -4.29
C ILE A 106 11.30 -4.33 -5.73
N ASP A 107 11.22 -3.04 -6.04
CA ASP A 107 11.55 -2.52 -7.37
C ASP A 107 13.08 -2.41 -7.56
N ASN A 108 13.82 -2.21 -6.47
CA ASN A 108 15.26 -2.02 -6.50
C ASN A 108 16.07 -3.21 -5.94
N TYR A 109 15.43 -4.12 -5.21
CA TYR A 109 16.12 -5.23 -4.57
C TYR A 109 15.55 -6.58 -5.02
N ASP A 110 16.45 -7.52 -5.31
CA ASP A 110 16.09 -8.93 -5.45
C ASP A 110 15.66 -9.47 -4.07
N MET A 111 14.45 -10.02 -3.99
CA MET A 111 13.89 -10.57 -2.75
C MET A 111 14.78 -11.65 -2.12
N THR A 112 15.59 -12.36 -2.92
CA THR A 112 16.54 -13.36 -2.43
C THR A 112 17.68 -12.76 -1.60
N GLN A 113 17.93 -11.45 -1.71
CA GLN A 113 18.97 -10.75 -0.96
C GLN A 113 18.60 -10.50 0.50
N PHE A 114 17.32 -10.61 0.86
CA PHE A 114 16.90 -10.38 2.22
C PHE A 114 17.30 -11.49 3.21
N GLY A 115 17.79 -12.62 2.74
CA GLY A 115 18.29 -13.71 3.58
C GLY A 115 17.24 -14.38 4.47
N SER A 116 15.98 -14.02 4.32
CA SER A 116 14.83 -14.57 5.03
C SER A 116 13.55 -14.35 4.20
N GLU A 117 12.63 -15.30 4.29
CA GLU A 117 11.27 -15.16 3.76
C GLU A 117 10.28 -14.56 4.79
N ASP A 118 10.73 -14.33 6.01
CA ASP A 118 9.95 -13.66 7.06
C ASP A 118 10.12 -12.15 6.98
N PHE A 119 9.42 -11.53 6.03
CA PHE A 119 9.47 -10.08 5.81
C PHE A 119 8.92 -9.27 6.97
N LEU A 120 8.03 -9.83 7.80
CA LEU A 120 7.56 -9.15 9.01
C LEU A 120 8.69 -8.98 10.02
N LYS A 121 9.47 -10.05 10.23
CA LYS A 121 10.66 -10.01 11.08
C LYS A 121 11.68 -9.01 10.54
N LEU A 122 11.98 -9.09 9.24
CA LEU A 122 12.91 -8.15 8.58
C LEU A 122 12.50 -6.69 8.75
N ALA A 123 11.19 -6.40 8.68
CA ALA A 123 10.68 -5.05 8.88
C ALA A 123 10.99 -4.55 10.30
N PHE A 124 10.70 -5.32 11.34
CA PHE A 124 10.94 -4.93 12.72
C PHE A 124 12.43 -4.94 13.13
N GLU A 125 13.28 -5.66 12.40
CA GLU A 125 14.74 -5.61 12.60
C GLU A 125 15.38 -4.32 12.07
N ARG A 126 14.63 -3.51 11.29
CA ARG A 126 15.13 -2.22 10.82
C ARG A 126 15.22 -1.19 11.93
N PRO A 127 16.30 -0.39 11.96
CA PRO A 127 16.43 0.68 12.92
C PRO A 127 15.41 1.80 12.64
N VAL A 128 14.98 2.45 13.70
CA VAL A 128 14.10 3.63 13.68
C VAL A 128 14.86 4.81 14.27
N PRO A 129 15.85 5.39 13.56
CA PRO A 129 16.78 6.39 14.11
C PRO A 129 16.13 7.75 14.36
N ALA A 130 15.01 8.05 13.70
CA ALA A 130 14.28 9.30 13.87
C ALA A 130 13.02 9.09 14.72
N ARG A 131 12.54 10.18 15.34
CA ARG A 131 11.34 10.12 16.17
C ARG A 131 10.10 9.81 15.29
N PRO A 132 9.31 8.76 15.62
CA PRO A 132 8.08 8.45 14.92
C PRO A 132 7.10 9.63 14.91
N GLY A 133 6.40 9.80 13.80
CA GLY A 133 5.41 10.86 13.60
C GLY A 133 5.96 12.19 13.09
N VAL A 134 7.27 12.38 13.02
CA VAL A 134 7.88 13.67 12.64
C VAL A 134 8.23 13.71 11.16
N ASP A 135 9.21 12.93 10.74
CA ASP A 135 9.73 12.98 9.39
C ASP A 135 8.99 12.03 8.45
N TYR A 136 8.83 12.46 7.20
CA TYR A 136 8.25 11.66 6.14
C TYR A 136 9.34 10.90 5.40
N GLN A 137 9.21 9.58 5.33
CA GLN A 137 10.01 8.71 4.48
C GLN A 137 9.10 7.72 3.77
N TYR A 138 8.95 7.87 2.46
CA TYR A 138 8.20 6.91 1.65
C TYR A 138 8.79 5.51 1.80
N SER A 139 7.93 4.50 1.96
CA SER A 139 8.36 3.12 2.18
C SER A 139 7.30 2.13 1.71
N ASP A 140 7.69 1.19 0.86
CA ASP A 140 6.88 0.05 0.49
C ASP A 140 6.75 -0.93 1.65
N GLY A 141 7.81 -1.05 2.46
CA GLY A 141 7.78 -1.82 3.70
C GLY A 141 6.72 -1.35 4.69
N ALA A 142 6.43 -0.04 4.76
CA ALA A 142 5.32 0.47 5.56
C ALA A 142 3.98 -0.13 5.12
N TYR A 143 3.74 -0.21 3.82
CA TYR A 143 2.48 -0.75 3.30
C TYR A 143 2.43 -2.28 3.31
N TYR A 144 3.58 -2.94 3.25
CA TYR A 144 3.65 -4.36 3.59
C TYR A 144 3.19 -4.59 5.05
N LEU A 145 3.69 -3.83 6.02
CA LEU A 145 3.24 -3.91 7.41
C LEU A 145 1.72 -3.70 7.53
N LEU A 146 1.16 -2.71 6.83
CA LEU A 146 -0.28 -2.46 6.84
C LEU A 146 -1.09 -3.62 6.24
N SER A 147 -0.59 -4.29 5.20
CA SER A 147 -1.22 -5.50 4.67
C SER A 147 -1.24 -6.63 5.70
N ARG A 148 -0.19 -6.74 6.51
CA ARG A 148 -0.12 -7.71 7.61
C ARG A 148 -1.05 -7.34 8.77
N VAL A 149 -1.25 -6.03 9.03
CA VAL A 149 -2.27 -5.56 9.98
C VAL A 149 -3.67 -6.00 9.54
N VAL A 150 -4.00 -5.87 8.25
CA VAL A 150 -5.29 -6.39 7.73
C VAL A 150 -5.43 -7.88 8.05
N THR A 151 -4.39 -8.67 7.78
CA THR A 151 -4.40 -10.11 8.06
C THR A 151 -4.54 -10.41 9.56
N GLU A 152 -3.85 -9.66 10.41
CA GLU A 152 -3.89 -9.88 11.87
C GLU A 152 -5.27 -9.58 12.46
N LEU A 153 -5.93 -8.53 11.98
CA LEU A 153 -7.23 -8.09 12.47
C LEU A 153 -8.41 -8.88 11.88
N SER A 154 -8.31 -9.29 10.62
CA SER A 154 -9.42 -9.96 9.92
C SER A 154 -9.30 -11.48 9.89
N GLY A 155 -8.09 -12.03 10.03
CA GLY A 155 -7.78 -13.43 9.78
C GLY A 155 -7.70 -13.80 8.29
N GLU A 156 -7.90 -12.84 7.37
CA GLU A 156 -7.88 -13.02 5.91
C GLU A 156 -6.64 -12.34 5.29
N LYS A 157 -6.11 -12.86 4.19
CA LYS A 157 -5.12 -12.13 3.40
C LYS A 157 -5.76 -10.88 2.78
N LEU A 158 -4.96 -9.88 2.44
CA LEU A 158 -5.44 -8.60 1.92
C LEU A 158 -6.32 -8.75 0.68
N ASP A 159 -5.90 -9.57 -0.28
CA ASP A 159 -6.63 -9.86 -1.51
C ASP A 159 -7.95 -10.58 -1.25
N ASP A 160 -7.95 -11.63 -0.42
CA ASP A 160 -9.14 -12.36 -0.01
C ASP A 160 -10.11 -11.45 0.74
N PHE A 161 -9.61 -10.58 1.60
CA PHE A 161 -10.41 -9.61 2.36
C PHE A 161 -11.09 -8.59 1.44
N LEU A 162 -10.36 -8.06 0.46
CA LEU A 162 -10.85 -7.02 -0.46
C LEU A 162 -11.79 -7.58 -1.54
N ARG A 163 -11.59 -8.81 -1.95
CA ARG A 163 -12.35 -9.40 -3.08
C ARG A 163 -13.87 -9.26 -2.91
N PRO A 164 -14.51 -9.75 -1.85
CA PRO A 164 -15.96 -9.61 -1.69
C PRO A 164 -16.40 -8.20 -1.27
N ARG A 165 -15.54 -7.42 -0.61
CA ARG A 165 -15.90 -6.12 0.01
C ARG A 165 -15.72 -4.93 -0.93
N LEU A 166 -14.77 -5.02 -1.86
CA LEU A 166 -14.41 -3.93 -2.76
C LEU A 166 -14.42 -4.36 -4.23
N LEU A 167 -13.65 -5.40 -4.59
CA LEU A 167 -13.40 -5.73 -5.99
C LEU A 167 -14.67 -6.22 -6.71
N MET A 168 -15.41 -7.15 -6.10
CA MET A 168 -16.66 -7.64 -6.68
C MET A 168 -17.74 -6.57 -6.80
N PRO A 169 -18.01 -5.73 -5.78
CA PRO A 169 -18.95 -4.61 -5.91
C PRO A 169 -18.57 -3.60 -7.00
N LEU A 170 -17.26 -3.41 -7.25
CA LEU A 170 -16.76 -2.55 -8.33
C LEU A 170 -16.66 -3.26 -9.69
N HIS A 171 -17.14 -4.52 -9.77
CA HIS A 171 -17.07 -5.35 -10.98
C HIS A 171 -15.64 -5.60 -11.48
N VAL A 172 -14.64 -5.52 -10.62
CA VAL A 172 -13.27 -5.96 -10.92
C VAL A 172 -13.25 -7.47 -10.89
N ARG A 173 -13.10 -8.09 -12.05
CA ARG A 173 -13.22 -9.55 -12.22
C ARG A 173 -11.91 -10.26 -11.94
N GLU A 174 -10.81 -9.66 -12.37
CA GLU A 174 -9.46 -10.20 -12.25
C GLU A 174 -8.58 -9.20 -11.54
N ALA A 175 -7.93 -9.61 -10.47
CA ALA A 175 -6.91 -8.89 -9.74
C ALA A 175 -5.92 -9.93 -9.21
N ALA A 176 -4.64 -9.69 -9.41
CA ALA A 176 -3.52 -10.51 -8.94
C ALA A 176 -2.63 -9.69 -7.99
#